data_63d2f24615e0026632347c3d7e976fee
#
_entry.id   63d2f24615e0026632347c3d7e976fee
#
_cell.length_a   1.000
_cell.length_b   1.000
_cell.length_c   1.000
_cell.angle_alpha   90.00
_cell.angle_beta   90.00
_cell.angle_gamma   90.00
#
_symmetry.space_group_name_H-M   'P 1'
#
loop_
_entity.id
_entity.type
_entity.pdbx_description
1 polymer ?
#
loop_
_entity_poly.entity_id
_entity_poly.type
_entity_poly.pdbx_seq_one_letter_code
_entity_poly.pdbx_strand_id
1 'polypeptide(L)'
;MLWFVGLGIGGAEALSDKIKKIISESGVVYFEQFTSPMKEHETKFLEQLTKGQFKLAPRWLVEDGKEILEAAKTKQVALLSYGDPYIATTHIELRIRAISDDIKTDTIHGSSAITSLIGECGLHFYKVGKTVTIMSGISSSTAYYTIFENLKLGNHTIVLLEWNQNKNFFLDPKDAIASLKVQEKEQARKVFSDDTYGIVASRIGQDNQKIIAGKFSSLSKTDFGEAPHTIIIPGMMHFTESDALKVLAECIEPPEDNTPKIEKISAQMMKKYIPMVRRALDQITPYYKDSKEFAGVLENADLYIKDAERFYSQGQDELAILSIGYADGLVDALRIAKGIEPEIP
;
A
#
# COMPACT_ATOMS: atom_id res chain seq x y z
N MET A 1 -18.19 16.50 -26.39
CA MET A 1 -17.31 15.32 -26.24
C MET A 1 -16.23 15.64 -25.23
N LEU A 2 -15.95 14.73 -24.30
CA LEU A 2 -14.92 14.89 -23.24
C LEU A 2 -13.84 13.83 -23.39
N TRP A 3 -12.59 14.25 -23.61
CA TRP A 3 -11.41 13.42 -23.60
C TRP A 3 -10.75 13.43 -22.20
N PHE A 4 -10.43 12.24 -21.69
CA PHE A 4 -9.53 12.06 -20.55
C PHE A 4 -8.16 11.66 -21.09
N VAL A 5 -7.16 12.52 -20.91
CA VAL A 5 -5.86 12.37 -21.58
C VAL A 5 -4.75 12.25 -20.57
N GLY A 6 -4.17 11.06 -20.49
CA GLY A 6 -2.93 10.81 -19.76
C GLY A 6 -1.74 11.27 -20.57
N LEU A 7 -0.97 12.20 -20.01
CA LEU A 7 0.24 12.74 -20.66
C LEU A 7 1.44 11.78 -20.54
N GLY A 8 1.34 10.77 -19.69
CA GLY A 8 2.48 9.94 -19.32
C GLY A 8 3.42 10.64 -18.34
N ILE A 9 4.59 10.07 -18.12
CA ILE A 9 5.61 10.54 -17.19
C ILE A 9 6.91 10.99 -17.85
N GLY A 10 7.02 10.88 -19.17
CA GLY A 10 8.20 11.24 -19.95
C GLY A 10 8.27 12.70 -20.38
N GLY A 11 7.42 13.57 -19.81
CA GLY A 11 7.40 14.99 -20.15
C GLY A 11 6.76 15.33 -21.49
N ALA A 12 6.83 16.60 -21.86
CA ALA A 12 6.17 17.13 -23.07
C ALA A 12 6.73 16.56 -24.38
N GLU A 13 7.98 16.16 -24.40
CA GLU A 13 8.64 15.59 -25.60
C GLU A 13 8.13 14.17 -25.92
N ALA A 14 7.68 13.44 -24.91
CA ALA A 14 7.15 12.08 -25.07
C ALA A 14 5.68 12.02 -25.54
N LEU A 15 5.02 13.16 -25.76
CA LEU A 15 3.63 13.20 -26.19
C LEU A 15 3.45 12.63 -27.60
N SER A 16 2.55 11.67 -27.74
CA SER A 16 2.19 11.12 -29.05
C SER A 16 1.49 12.16 -29.93
N ASP A 17 1.59 12.00 -31.25
CA ASP A 17 0.90 12.88 -32.21
C ASP A 17 -0.61 12.88 -32.01
N LYS A 18 -1.19 11.76 -31.55
CA LYS A 18 -2.62 11.67 -31.21
C LYS A 18 -2.98 12.60 -30.06
N ILE A 19 -2.17 12.65 -29.00
CA ILE A 19 -2.36 13.57 -27.88
C ILE A 19 -2.25 15.02 -28.34
N LYS A 20 -1.19 15.35 -29.08
CA LYS A 20 -0.97 16.69 -29.64
C LYS A 20 -2.17 17.15 -30.51
N LYS A 21 -2.70 16.24 -31.33
CA LYS A 21 -3.89 16.51 -32.15
C LYS A 21 -5.12 16.78 -31.28
N ILE A 22 -5.41 15.95 -30.28
CA ILE A 22 -6.56 16.14 -29.38
C ILE A 22 -6.48 17.50 -28.69
N ILE A 23 -5.30 17.86 -28.14
CA ILE A 23 -5.08 19.16 -27.49
C ILE A 23 -5.36 20.30 -28.49
N SER A 24 -4.79 20.23 -29.68
CA SER A 24 -4.91 21.30 -30.68
C SER A 24 -6.32 21.45 -31.28
N GLU A 25 -7.12 20.39 -31.30
CA GLU A 25 -8.50 20.38 -31.82
C GLU A 25 -9.56 20.64 -30.74
N SER A 26 -9.16 20.65 -29.45
CA SER A 26 -10.09 20.90 -28.35
C SER A 26 -10.43 22.38 -28.23
N GLY A 27 -11.72 22.67 -28.09
CA GLY A 27 -12.20 24.04 -27.87
C GLY A 27 -11.88 24.55 -26.47
N VAL A 28 -11.74 23.64 -25.49
CA VAL A 28 -11.26 23.92 -24.15
C VAL A 28 -10.36 22.77 -23.69
N VAL A 29 -9.21 23.11 -23.15
CA VAL A 29 -8.26 22.18 -22.53
C VAL A 29 -8.16 22.53 -21.05
N TYR A 30 -8.50 21.60 -20.19
CA TYR A 30 -8.29 21.67 -18.75
C TYR A 30 -7.06 20.85 -18.40
N PHE A 31 -6.12 21.43 -17.66
CA PHE A 31 -4.95 20.71 -17.16
C PHE A 31 -4.95 20.71 -15.63
N GLU A 32 -5.06 19.53 -15.05
CA GLU A 32 -4.98 19.36 -13.60
C GLU A 32 -3.54 19.08 -13.17
N GLN A 33 -3.14 19.67 -12.03
CA GLN A 33 -1.81 19.50 -11.44
C GLN A 33 -1.86 19.10 -9.96
N PHE A 34 -3.04 18.78 -9.46
CA PHE A 34 -3.22 18.38 -8.06
C PHE A 34 -2.91 16.90 -7.83
N THR A 35 -2.94 16.07 -8.86
CA THR A 35 -2.51 14.67 -8.80
C THR A 35 -0.98 14.59 -8.82
N SER A 36 -0.35 15.28 -9.75
CA SER A 36 1.10 15.41 -9.85
C SER A 36 1.47 16.70 -10.57
N PRO A 37 2.47 17.45 -10.11
CA PRO A 37 2.90 18.66 -10.80
C PRO A 37 3.67 18.34 -12.08
N MET A 38 3.62 19.27 -13.01
CA MET A 38 4.44 19.31 -14.21
C MET A 38 5.31 20.56 -14.19
N LYS A 39 6.49 20.52 -14.81
CA LYS A 39 7.39 21.67 -14.87
C LYS A 39 6.75 22.83 -15.65
N GLU A 40 7.08 24.05 -15.27
CA GLU A 40 6.48 25.25 -15.86
C GLU A 40 6.66 25.34 -17.39
N HIS A 41 7.85 25.00 -17.90
CA HIS A 41 8.11 25.03 -19.33
C HIS A 41 7.27 23.99 -20.11
N GLU A 42 7.00 22.83 -19.53
CA GLU A 42 6.14 21.80 -20.12
C GLU A 42 4.66 22.25 -20.11
N THR A 43 4.22 22.89 -19.02
CA THR A 43 2.88 23.48 -18.97
C THR A 43 2.71 24.56 -20.05
N LYS A 44 3.71 25.42 -20.24
CA LYS A 44 3.70 26.40 -21.35
C LYS A 44 3.68 25.75 -22.72
N PHE A 45 4.34 24.64 -22.89
CA PHE A 45 4.28 23.87 -24.14
C PHE A 45 2.87 23.34 -24.43
N LEU A 46 2.17 22.80 -23.44
CA LEU A 46 0.78 22.37 -23.58
C LEU A 46 -0.16 23.53 -23.91
N GLU A 47 0.05 24.69 -23.30
CA GLU A 47 -0.70 25.91 -23.60
C GLU A 47 -0.49 26.36 -25.06
N GLN A 48 0.75 26.32 -25.53
CA GLN A 48 1.08 26.68 -26.94
C GLN A 48 0.50 25.72 -27.96
N LEU A 49 0.35 24.42 -27.61
CA LEU A 49 -0.33 23.44 -28.47
C LEU A 49 -1.83 23.68 -28.56
N THR A 50 -2.42 24.35 -27.58
CA THR A 50 -3.86 24.58 -27.49
C THR A 50 -4.29 25.75 -28.39
N LYS A 51 -5.12 25.46 -29.39
CA LYS A 51 -5.72 26.52 -30.24
C LYS A 51 -6.96 27.14 -29.63
N GLY A 52 -7.61 26.42 -28.73
CA GLY A 52 -8.76 26.85 -27.96
C GLY A 52 -8.39 27.56 -26.67
N GLN A 53 -9.20 27.38 -25.66
CA GLN A 53 -8.96 27.94 -24.34
C GLN A 53 -8.18 26.93 -23.47
N PHE A 54 -7.05 27.35 -22.91
CA PHE A 54 -6.28 26.56 -21.93
C PHE A 54 -6.60 27.04 -20.51
N LYS A 55 -6.88 26.13 -19.60
CA LYS A 55 -7.18 26.40 -18.20
C LYS A 55 -6.46 25.44 -17.26
N LEU A 56 -5.74 25.97 -16.28
CA LEU A 56 -5.34 25.17 -15.13
C LEU A 56 -6.58 24.82 -14.29
N ALA A 57 -6.78 23.53 -14.04
CA ALA A 57 -7.94 23.01 -13.34
C ALA A 57 -7.59 22.63 -11.89
N PRO A 58 -7.98 23.43 -10.90
CA PRO A 58 -7.81 23.05 -9.50
C PRO A 58 -8.72 21.87 -9.15
N ARG A 59 -8.40 21.17 -8.06
CA ARG A 59 -9.10 19.97 -7.62
C ARG A 59 -10.62 20.17 -7.54
N TRP A 60 -11.07 21.26 -6.91
CA TRP A 60 -12.48 21.56 -6.73
C TRP A 60 -13.25 21.69 -8.07
N LEU A 61 -12.59 22.23 -9.11
CA LEU A 61 -13.22 22.41 -10.44
C LEU A 61 -13.41 21.04 -11.12
N VAL A 62 -12.45 20.14 -11.01
CA VAL A 62 -12.54 18.79 -11.59
C VAL A 62 -13.53 17.93 -10.80
N GLU A 63 -13.53 18.01 -9.47
CA GLU A 63 -14.44 17.26 -8.60
C GLU A 63 -15.88 17.78 -8.70
N ASP A 64 -16.13 19.09 -8.73
CA ASP A 64 -17.46 19.65 -9.06
C ASP A 64 -17.87 19.31 -10.49
N GLY A 65 -16.96 19.44 -11.44
CA GLY A 65 -17.09 19.03 -12.84
C GLY A 65 -18.13 19.77 -13.67
N LYS A 66 -18.99 20.63 -13.09
CA LYS A 66 -20.09 21.29 -13.82
C LYS A 66 -19.60 22.08 -15.01
N GLU A 67 -18.55 22.90 -14.83
CA GLU A 67 -17.99 23.72 -15.92
C GLU A 67 -17.47 22.84 -17.06
N ILE A 68 -16.78 21.74 -16.74
CA ILE A 68 -16.21 20.81 -17.70
C ILE A 68 -17.33 20.11 -18.48
N LEU A 69 -18.37 19.62 -17.78
CA LEU A 69 -19.51 18.94 -18.40
C LEU A 69 -20.30 19.87 -19.29
N GLU A 70 -20.62 21.10 -18.87
CA GLU A 70 -21.32 22.07 -19.68
C GLU A 70 -20.54 22.45 -20.96
N ALA A 71 -19.22 22.64 -20.84
CA ALA A 71 -18.37 22.87 -22.01
C ALA A 71 -18.38 21.67 -22.97
N ALA A 72 -18.37 20.44 -22.43
CA ALA A 72 -18.34 19.22 -23.24
C ALA A 72 -19.62 18.90 -23.98
N LYS A 73 -20.77 19.49 -23.59
CA LYS A 73 -22.04 19.40 -24.32
C LYS A 73 -21.97 20.04 -25.72
N THR A 74 -21.21 21.11 -25.86
CA THR A 74 -21.19 21.91 -27.10
C THR A 74 -19.86 21.91 -27.83
N LYS A 75 -18.76 21.55 -27.14
CA LYS A 75 -17.40 21.60 -27.67
C LYS A 75 -16.67 20.25 -27.43
N GLN A 76 -15.59 20.04 -28.16
CA GLN A 76 -14.60 19.07 -27.77
C GLN A 76 -13.78 19.63 -26.60
N VAL A 77 -13.70 18.89 -25.51
CA VAL A 77 -12.99 19.24 -24.29
C VAL A 77 -11.97 18.17 -24.00
N ALA A 78 -10.76 18.56 -23.58
CA ALA A 78 -9.74 17.67 -23.07
C ALA A 78 -9.42 17.98 -21.61
N LEU A 79 -9.49 16.97 -20.75
CA LEU A 79 -8.95 17.00 -19.39
C LEU A 79 -7.61 16.26 -19.40
N LEU A 80 -6.54 17.01 -19.17
CA LEU A 80 -5.17 16.48 -19.15
C LEU A 80 -4.74 16.16 -17.73
N SER A 81 -4.09 15.01 -17.55
CA SER A 81 -3.50 14.56 -16.29
C SER A 81 -2.07 14.12 -16.51
N TYR A 82 -1.16 14.45 -15.61
CA TYR A 82 0.18 13.85 -15.60
C TYR A 82 0.06 12.37 -15.24
N GLY A 83 0.74 11.49 -15.98
CA GLY A 83 0.59 10.05 -15.83
C GLY A 83 -0.63 9.50 -16.57
N ASP A 84 -1.43 8.68 -15.91
CA ASP A 84 -2.68 8.08 -16.42
C ASP A 84 -3.89 8.71 -15.75
N PRO A 85 -4.98 9.02 -16.50
CA PRO A 85 -6.13 9.72 -15.93
C PRO A 85 -6.90 8.93 -14.87
N TYR A 86 -6.71 7.60 -14.79
CA TYR A 86 -7.47 6.76 -13.85
C TYR A 86 -6.62 6.03 -12.81
N ILE A 87 -5.30 6.19 -12.84
CA ILE A 87 -4.43 5.58 -11.83
C ILE A 87 -4.20 6.57 -10.69
N ALA A 88 -4.70 6.23 -9.49
CA ALA A 88 -4.64 7.06 -8.27
C ALA A 88 -5.28 8.45 -8.42
N THR A 89 -6.35 8.54 -9.19
CA THR A 89 -7.13 9.77 -9.42
C THR A 89 -8.60 9.56 -9.07
N THR A 90 -9.37 10.65 -9.05
CA THR A 90 -10.84 10.63 -8.85
C THR A 90 -11.62 10.85 -10.16
N HIS A 91 -10.95 10.93 -11.31
CA HIS A 91 -11.53 11.35 -12.58
C HIS A 91 -12.60 10.40 -13.14
N ILE A 92 -12.61 9.14 -12.69
CA ILE A 92 -13.65 8.18 -13.10
C ILE A 92 -15.05 8.65 -12.74
N GLU A 93 -15.22 9.39 -11.64
CA GLU A 93 -16.52 9.94 -11.23
C GLU A 93 -17.01 10.99 -12.23
N LEU A 94 -16.13 11.88 -12.69
CA LEU A 94 -16.46 12.85 -13.75
C LEU A 94 -16.86 12.15 -15.06
N ARG A 95 -16.17 11.05 -15.41
CA ARG A 95 -16.51 10.26 -16.59
C ARG A 95 -17.89 9.62 -16.48
N ILE A 96 -18.23 9.06 -15.32
CA ILE A 96 -19.56 8.47 -15.08
C ILE A 96 -20.63 9.53 -15.25
N ARG A 97 -20.46 10.72 -14.67
CA ARG A 97 -21.40 11.84 -14.81
C ARG A 97 -21.53 12.29 -16.27
N ALA A 98 -20.42 12.41 -17.00
CA ALA A 98 -20.44 12.77 -18.42
C ALA A 98 -21.29 11.79 -19.24
N ILE A 99 -21.11 10.48 -19.03
CA ILE A 99 -21.86 9.44 -19.72
C ILE A 99 -23.35 9.51 -19.34
N SER A 100 -23.66 9.75 -18.05
CA SER A 100 -25.04 9.88 -17.56
C SER A 100 -25.75 11.12 -18.16
N ASP A 101 -25.00 12.14 -18.55
CA ASP A 101 -25.49 13.36 -19.22
C ASP A 101 -25.44 13.25 -20.76
N ASP A 102 -25.36 12.04 -21.32
CA ASP A 102 -25.25 11.74 -22.74
C ASP A 102 -24.05 12.42 -23.44
N ILE A 103 -23.03 12.79 -22.70
CA ILE A 103 -21.79 13.34 -23.24
C ILE A 103 -20.87 12.20 -23.67
N LYS A 104 -20.53 12.15 -24.96
CA LYS A 104 -19.55 11.17 -25.45
C LYS A 104 -18.20 11.38 -24.77
N THR A 105 -17.64 10.30 -24.20
CA THR A 105 -16.31 10.30 -23.59
C THR A 105 -15.36 9.37 -24.32
N ASP A 106 -14.07 9.68 -24.27
CA ASP A 106 -13.01 8.79 -24.73
C ASP A 106 -11.75 9.01 -23.88
N THR A 107 -10.79 8.09 -23.95
CA THR A 107 -9.61 8.09 -23.10
C THR A 107 -8.34 7.82 -23.91
N ILE A 108 -7.29 8.55 -23.59
CA ILE A 108 -5.92 8.20 -23.94
C ILE A 108 -5.20 7.84 -22.63
N HIS A 109 -4.79 6.59 -22.50
CA HIS A 109 -4.00 6.16 -21.37
C HIS A 109 -2.56 6.64 -21.52
N GLY A 110 -1.94 7.03 -20.40
CA GLY A 110 -0.53 7.38 -20.30
C GLY A 110 0.21 6.40 -19.40
N SER A 111 1.55 6.36 -19.50
CA SER A 111 2.37 5.66 -18.51
C SER A 111 2.19 6.32 -17.14
N SER A 112 2.02 5.51 -16.10
CA SER A 112 1.92 6.01 -14.71
C SER A 112 3.21 5.73 -13.94
N ALA A 113 3.63 6.68 -13.11
CA ALA A 113 4.76 6.46 -12.20
C ALA A 113 4.54 5.23 -11.30
N ILE A 114 3.30 4.96 -10.85
CA ILE A 114 2.95 3.81 -10.01
C ILE A 114 3.25 2.47 -10.69
N THR A 115 2.93 2.34 -11.98
CA THR A 115 3.18 1.10 -12.72
C THR A 115 4.62 1.02 -13.22
N SER A 116 5.21 2.14 -13.63
CA SER A 116 6.57 2.18 -14.20
C SER A 116 7.65 1.96 -13.14
N LEU A 117 7.48 2.50 -11.93
CA LEU A 117 8.48 2.41 -10.86
C LEU A 117 8.82 0.96 -10.48
N ILE A 118 7.88 0.04 -10.62
CA ILE A 118 8.09 -1.38 -10.29
C ILE A 118 9.11 -1.99 -11.26
N GLY A 119 8.95 -1.73 -12.56
CA GLY A 119 9.90 -2.15 -13.59
C GLY A 119 11.26 -1.48 -13.43
N GLU A 120 11.29 -0.17 -13.15
CA GLU A 120 12.50 0.60 -12.92
C GLU A 120 13.31 0.11 -11.70
N CYS A 121 12.62 -0.41 -10.68
CA CYS A 121 13.26 -1.05 -9.52
C CYS A 121 13.60 -2.53 -9.74
N GLY A 122 13.20 -3.13 -10.86
CA GLY A 122 13.40 -4.56 -11.14
C GLY A 122 12.54 -5.49 -10.29
N LEU A 123 11.43 -5.00 -9.75
CA LEU A 123 10.52 -5.78 -8.92
C LEU A 123 9.43 -6.44 -9.77
N HIS A 124 8.89 -7.55 -9.28
CA HIS A 124 7.82 -8.28 -9.94
C HIS A 124 6.45 -7.64 -9.67
N PHE A 125 5.78 -7.14 -10.70
CA PHE A 125 4.48 -6.51 -10.59
C PHE A 125 3.43 -7.41 -9.91
N TYR A 126 3.47 -8.72 -10.13
CA TYR A 126 2.55 -9.69 -9.52
C TYR A 126 2.65 -9.79 -7.99
N LYS A 127 3.71 -9.24 -7.40
CA LYS A 127 3.95 -9.21 -5.96
C LYS A 127 3.61 -7.86 -5.33
N VAL A 128 3.04 -6.94 -6.10
CA VAL A 128 2.59 -5.66 -5.57
C VAL A 128 1.23 -5.84 -4.91
N GLY A 129 1.18 -5.51 -3.63
CA GLY A 129 -0.06 -5.51 -2.85
C GLY A 129 -0.80 -4.17 -2.92
N LYS A 130 -1.67 -3.94 -1.95
CA LYS A 130 -2.45 -2.71 -1.86
C LYS A 130 -1.53 -1.49 -1.69
N THR A 131 -1.66 -0.51 -2.60
CA THR A 131 -0.98 0.79 -2.51
C THR A 131 -1.60 1.65 -1.42
N VAL A 132 -0.80 2.50 -0.78
CA VAL A 132 -1.24 3.39 0.29
C VAL A 132 -0.57 4.76 0.16
N THR A 133 -1.20 5.79 0.74
CA THR A 133 -0.66 7.16 0.77
C THR A 133 -0.37 7.58 2.21
N ILE A 134 0.78 8.20 2.45
CA ILE A 134 1.12 8.88 3.71
C ILE A 134 0.93 10.39 3.50
N MET A 135 0.22 11.01 4.44
CA MET A 135 -0.05 12.44 4.46
C MET A 135 0.55 13.08 5.71
N SER A 136 1.03 14.31 5.58
CA SER A 136 1.54 15.09 6.71
C SER A 136 0.42 15.45 7.69
N GLY A 137 0.74 15.46 8.99
CA GLY A 137 -0.21 15.85 10.04
C GLY A 137 -1.38 14.90 10.28
N ILE A 138 -1.41 13.75 9.61
CA ILE A 138 -2.42 12.70 9.79
C ILE A 138 -1.73 11.43 10.26
N SER A 139 -2.39 10.68 11.18
CA SER A 139 -1.88 9.40 11.64
C SER A 139 -1.67 8.43 10.47
N SER A 140 -0.48 7.84 10.39
CA SER A 140 -0.11 6.85 9.38
C SER A 140 -0.59 5.43 9.71
N SER A 141 -1.56 5.26 10.61
CA SER A 141 -2.05 3.95 11.04
C SER A 141 -2.61 3.10 9.89
N THR A 142 -3.38 3.71 8.97
CA THR A 142 -3.88 3.02 7.77
C THR A 142 -2.72 2.54 6.88
N ALA A 143 -1.69 3.36 6.69
CA ALA A 143 -0.50 2.98 5.93
C ALA A 143 0.24 1.83 6.62
N TYR A 144 0.43 1.92 7.94
CA TYR A 144 1.05 0.90 8.76
C TYR A 144 0.36 -0.46 8.61
N TYR A 145 -0.96 -0.52 8.80
CA TYR A 145 -1.71 -1.77 8.68
C TYR A 145 -1.77 -2.31 7.25
N THR A 146 -1.84 -1.44 6.24
CA THR A 146 -1.78 -1.87 4.84
C THR A 146 -0.43 -2.54 4.52
N ILE A 147 0.68 -1.94 4.97
CA ILE A 147 2.02 -2.51 4.79
C ILE A 147 2.14 -3.83 5.56
N PHE A 148 1.67 -3.87 6.82
CA PHE A 148 1.64 -5.09 7.63
C PHE A 148 0.92 -6.23 6.91
N GLU A 149 -0.29 -6.00 6.38
CA GLU A 149 -1.06 -7.04 5.67
C GLU A 149 -0.37 -7.49 4.36
N ASN A 150 0.19 -6.56 3.59
CA ASN A 150 0.94 -6.90 2.39
C ASN A 150 2.17 -7.77 2.72
N LEU A 151 2.93 -7.39 3.74
CA LEU A 151 4.12 -8.12 4.16
C LEU A 151 3.80 -9.54 4.68
N LYS A 152 2.64 -9.74 5.34
CA LYS A 152 2.16 -11.07 5.73
C LYS A 152 1.99 -12.00 4.52
N LEU A 153 1.63 -11.45 3.37
CA LEU A 153 1.47 -12.18 2.12
C LEU A 153 2.77 -12.23 1.29
N GLY A 154 3.86 -11.61 1.78
CA GLY A 154 5.11 -11.48 1.04
C GLY A 154 5.07 -10.44 -0.09
N ASN A 155 4.05 -9.57 -0.11
CA ASN A 155 3.86 -8.57 -1.15
C ASN A 155 4.62 -7.27 -0.88
N HIS A 156 5.06 -6.61 -1.94
CA HIS A 156 5.61 -5.26 -1.90
C HIS A 156 4.49 -4.24 -1.70
N THR A 157 4.79 -3.14 -1.01
CA THR A 157 3.85 -2.03 -0.85
C THR A 157 4.39 -0.77 -1.49
N ILE A 158 3.64 -0.19 -2.43
CA ILE A 158 3.88 1.15 -2.93
C ILE A 158 3.28 2.14 -1.94
N VAL A 159 4.09 3.05 -1.45
CA VAL A 159 3.72 4.10 -0.51
C VAL A 159 3.84 5.44 -1.21
N LEU A 160 2.71 5.99 -1.60
CA LEU A 160 2.63 7.33 -2.18
C LEU A 160 2.82 8.38 -1.09
N LEU A 161 3.45 9.48 -1.44
CA LEU A 161 3.71 10.59 -0.54
C LEU A 161 2.83 11.80 -0.92
N GLU A 162 2.37 12.53 0.09
CA GLU A 162 1.51 13.70 -0.11
C GLU A 162 2.15 14.72 -1.07
N TRP A 163 1.37 15.15 -2.05
CA TRP A 163 1.53 16.37 -2.78
C TRP A 163 0.39 17.33 -2.44
N ASN A 164 0.71 18.53 -2.00
CA ASN A 164 -0.25 19.59 -1.69
C ASN A 164 0.02 20.81 -2.57
N GLN A 165 -0.74 20.93 -3.67
CA GLN A 165 -0.61 21.99 -4.65
C GLN A 165 -0.75 23.39 -4.02
N ASN A 166 -1.70 23.56 -3.11
CA ASN A 166 -1.98 24.88 -2.51
C ASN A 166 -0.82 25.40 -1.63
N LYS A 167 -0.07 24.47 -1.03
CA LYS A 167 1.09 24.76 -0.18
C LYS A 167 2.42 24.63 -0.91
N ASN A 168 2.40 24.20 -2.17
CA ASN A 168 3.59 23.77 -2.92
C ASN A 168 4.48 22.85 -2.08
N PHE A 169 3.86 21.84 -1.46
CA PHE A 169 4.49 20.98 -0.46
C PHE A 169 4.49 19.52 -0.93
N PHE A 170 5.65 18.90 -0.83
CA PHE A 170 5.83 17.46 -0.96
C PHE A 170 6.28 16.87 0.36
N LEU A 171 5.67 15.78 0.78
CA LEU A 171 6.15 15.04 1.95
C LEU A 171 7.50 14.39 1.64
N ASP A 172 8.51 14.69 2.46
CA ASP A 172 9.85 14.10 2.32
C ASP A 172 9.81 12.61 2.72
N PRO A 173 10.50 11.72 2.00
CA PRO A 173 10.61 10.30 2.38
C PRO A 173 11.10 10.08 3.80
N LYS A 174 11.98 10.94 4.32
CA LYS A 174 12.47 10.86 5.71
C LYS A 174 11.35 11.05 6.73
N ASP A 175 10.46 12.02 6.48
CA ASP A 175 9.33 12.29 7.35
C ASP A 175 8.30 11.16 7.30
N ALA A 176 8.09 10.58 6.12
CA ALA A 176 7.24 9.41 5.95
C ALA A 176 7.80 8.19 6.71
N ILE A 177 9.10 7.92 6.60
CA ILE A 177 9.80 6.87 7.37
C ILE A 177 9.66 7.14 8.88
N ALA A 178 9.86 8.37 9.31
CA ALA A 178 9.72 8.74 10.72
C ALA A 178 8.29 8.49 11.23
N SER A 179 7.27 8.83 10.43
CA SER A 179 5.87 8.59 10.80
C SER A 179 5.53 7.10 10.92
N LEU A 180 6.06 6.23 10.05
CA LEU A 180 5.91 4.78 10.14
C LEU A 180 6.58 4.22 11.41
N LYS A 181 7.75 4.74 11.79
CA LYS A 181 8.44 4.36 13.04
C LYS A 181 7.69 4.83 14.30
N VAL A 182 6.98 5.96 14.23
CA VAL A 182 6.06 6.38 15.31
C VAL A 182 4.92 5.38 15.44
N GLN A 183 4.31 4.98 14.33
CA GLN A 183 3.25 3.97 14.35
C GLN A 183 3.73 2.62 14.89
N GLU A 184 4.98 2.21 14.60
CA GLU A 184 5.53 0.98 15.18
C GLU A 184 5.57 1.01 16.72
N LYS A 185 5.92 2.17 17.31
CA LYS A 185 5.92 2.32 18.77
C LYS A 185 4.52 2.18 19.38
N GLU A 186 3.49 2.60 18.65
CA GLU A 186 2.09 2.53 19.08
C GLU A 186 1.52 1.12 18.87
N GLN A 187 1.77 0.51 17.72
CA GLN A 187 1.15 -0.74 17.28
C GLN A 187 1.92 -1.99 17.70
N ALA A 188 3.25 -1.89 17.86
CA ALA A 188 4.17 -2.94 18.33
C ALA A 188 4.07 -4.29 17.59
N ARG A 189 3.84 -4.25 16.25
CA ARG A 189 3.72 -5.45 15.40
C ARG A 189 5.04 -5.93 14.81
N LYS A 190 6.16 -5.25 15.13
CA LYS A 190 7.50 -5.54 14.60
C LYS A 190 7.60 -5.44 13.08
N VAL A 191 6.89 -4.47 12.51
CA VAL A 191 6.90 -4.19 11.05
C VAL A 191 8.09 -3.33 10.69
N PHE A 192 8.35 -2.28 11.47
CA PHE A 192 9.37 -1.30 11.19
C PHE A 192 10.44 -1.21 12.26
N SER A 193 11.68 -1.20 11.80
CA SER A 193 12.87 -0.95 12.63
C SER A 193 13.85 -0.09 11.82
N ASP A 194 14.98 0.22 12.41
CA ASP A 194 16.12 0.84 11.73
C ASP A 194 16.71 -0.06 10.63
N ASP A 195 16.53 -1.38 10.74
CA ASP A 195 16.97 -2.37 9.76
C ASP A 195 15.94 -2.65 8.66
N THR A 196 14.71 -2.09 8.73
CA THR A 196 13.71 -2.26 7.68
C THR A 196 14.27 -1.75 6.36
N TYR A 197 14.22 -2.60 5.33
CA TYR A 197 14.68 -2.24 3.99
C TYR A 197 13.59 -1.47 3.24
N GLY A 198 13.98 -0.44 2.53
CA GLY A 198 13.09 0.39 1.72
C GLY A 198 13.75 0.80 0.40
N ILE A 199 12.94 1.21 -0.55
CA ILE A 199 13.37 1.75 -1.83
C ILE A 199 12.70 3.10 -1.99
N VAL A 200 13.46 4.14 -2.28
CA VAL A 200 12.94 5.47 -2.60
C VAL A 200 13.18 5.74 -4.07
N ALA A 201 12.10 5.84 -4.82
CA ALA A 201 12.11 6.16 -6.24
C ALA A 201 11.71 7.63 -6.43
N SER A 202 12.54 8.38 -7.11
CA SER A 202 12.40 9.82 -7.31
C SER A 202 12.30 10.16 -8.80
N ARG A 203 11.32 10.97 -9.18
CA ARG A 203 11.17 11.53 -10.55
C ARG A 203 11.17 10.45 -11.64
N ILE A 204 10.46 9.35 -11.39
CA ILE A 204 10.36 8.23 -12.33
C ILE A 204 9.90 8.71 -13.70
N GLY A 205 10.63 8.31 -14.74
CA GLY A 205 10.38 8.67 -16.15
C GLY A 205 10.96 10.02 -16.57
N GLN A 206 11.69 10.72 -15.69
CA GLN A 206 12.39 11.98 -16.01
C GLN A 206 13.90 11.72 -16.15
N ASP A 207 14.61 12.62 -16.86
CA ASP A 207 16.06 12.50 -17.10
C ASP A 207 16.90 12.43 -15.82
N ASN A 208 16.40 13.06 -14.73
CA ASN A 208 17.02 13.06 -13.42
C ASN A 208 16.39 12.04 -12.46
N GLN A 209 15.80 10.97 -13.01
CA GLN A 209 15.31 9.83 -12.24
C GLN A 209 16.40 9.28 -11.31
N LYS A 210 16.02 8.96 -10.08
CA LYS A 210 16.94 8.36 -9.12
C LYS A 210 16.21 7.30 -8.29
N ILE A 211 16.85 6.15 -8.08
CA ILE A 211 16.34 5.07 -7.23
C ILE A 211 17.40 4.76 -6.20
N ILE A 212 17.08 4.89 -4.93
CA ILE A 212 17.98 4.62 -3.82
C ILE A 212 17.33 3.55 -2.93
N ALA A 213 18.08 2.51 -2.60
CA ALA A 213 17.61 1.43 -1.76
C ALA A 213 18.55 1.21 -0.57
N GLY A 214 17.98 0.86 0.58
CA GLY A 214 18.76 0.63 1.79
C GLY A 214 17.89 0.50 3.02
N LYS A 215 18.54 0.41 4.19
CA LYS A 215 17.88 0.37 5.48
C LYS A 215 17.29 1.72 5.87
N PHE A 216 16.23 1.72 6.66
CA PHE A 216 15.60 2.94 7.17
C PHE A 216 16.59 3.84 7.95
N SER A 217 17.58 3.23 8.65
CA SER A 217 18.64 3.97 9.33
C SER A 217 19.49 4.83 8.39
N SER A 218 19.73 4.35 7.18
CA SER A 218 20.48 5.05 6.13
C SER A 218 19.59 5.97 5.31
N LEU A 219 18.42 5.49 4.87
CA LEU A 219 17.46 6.28 4.11
C LEU A 219 17.00 7.53 4.86
N SER A 220 16.87 7.46 6.20
CA SER A 220 16.52 8.62 7.03
C SER A 220 17.56 9.75 7.03
N LYS A 221 18.75 9.50 6.51
CA LYS A 221 19.86 10.47 6.42
C LYS A 221 20.20 10.86 4.98
N THR A 222 19.58 10.19 4.01
CA THR A 222 19.89 10.33 2.58
C THR A 222 19.18 11.55 1.98
N ASP A 223 19.86 12.25 1.09
CA ASP A 223 19.24 13.27 0.25
C ASP A 223 18.73 12.64 -1.06
N PHE A 224 17.43 12.74 -1.29
CA PHE A 224 16.78 12.19 -2.47
C PHE A 224 16.65 13.22 -3.61
N GLY A 225 17.10 14.46 -3.38
CA GLY A 225 16.97 15.57 -4.33
C GLY A 225 15.53 16.08 -4.42
N GLU A 226 15.19 16.62 -5.59
CA GLU A 226 13.86 17.19 -5.83
C GLU A 226 12.76 16.13 -5.88
N ALA A 227 11.57 16.50 -5.44
CA ALA A 227 10.35 15.67 -5.57
C ALA A 227 9.89 15.60 -7.05
N PRO A 228 8.96 14.71 -7.41
CA PRO A 228 8.20 13.82 -6.53
C PRO A 228 8.97 12.55 -6.14
N HIS A 229 8.59 11.99 -4.98
CA HIS A 229 9.15 10.75 -4.46
C HIS A 229 8.05 9.71 -4.17
N THR A 230 8.43 8.45 -4.24
CA THR A 230 7.58 7.31 -3.86
C THR A 230 8.45 6.31 -3.09
N ILE A 231 7.92 5.73 -2.02
CA ILE A 231 8.61 4.69 -1.27
C ILE A 231 8.02 3.33 -1.67
N ILE A 232 8.88 2.32 -1.78
CA ILE A 232 8.45 0.92 -1.83
C ILE A 232 8.97 0.23 -0.57
N ILE A 233 8.08 -0.44 0.15
CA ILE A 233 8.46 -1.39 1.19
C ILE A 233 8.42 -2.76 0.55
N PRO A 234 9.60 -3.37 0.28
CA PRO A 234 9.65 -4.68 -0.35
C PRO A 234 9.12 -5.76 0.59
N GLY A 235 8.32 -6.66 0.06
CA GLY A 235 7.97 -7.91 0.69
C GLY A 235 9.07 -8.94 0.50
N MET A 236 8.71 -10.22 0.50
CA MET A 236 9.67 -11.30 0.25
C MET A 236 10.19 -11.21 -1.19
N MET A 237 11.41 -10.72 -1.38
CA MET A 237 12.03 -10.58 -2.69
C MET A 237 12.45 -11.95 -3.25
N HIS A 238 12.19 -12.16 -4.53
CA HIS A 238 12.80 -13.26 -5.28
C HIS A 238 14.25 -12.92 -5.60
N PHE A 239 15.14 -13.91 -5.78
CA PHE A 239 16.56 -13.64 -6.05
C PHE A 239 16.76 -12.76 -7.30
N THR A 240 15.93 -12.91 -8.33
CA THR A 240 15.98 -12.06 -9.53
C THR A 240 15.61 -10.61 -9.24
N GLU A 241 14.72 -10.34 -8.29
CA GLU A 241 14.37 -8.98 -7.86
C GLU A 241 15.54 -8.34 -7.10
N SER A 242 16.16 -9.11 -6.20
CA SER A 242 17.36 -8.65 -5.46
C SER A 242 18.53 -8.36 -6.40
N ASP A 243 18.75 -9.22 -7.40
CA ASP A 243 19.83 -9.02 -8.36
C ASP A 243 19.56 -7.84 -9.31
N ALA A 244 18.30 -7.67 -9.75
CA ALA A 244 17.91 -6.52 -10.57
C ALA A 244 18.06 -5.21 -9.77
N LEU A 245 17.60 -5.17 -8.54
CA LEU A 245 17.70 -3.97 -7.68
C LEU A 245 19.16 -3.55 -7.44
N LYS A 246 20.08 -4.51 -7.23
CA LYS A 246 21.52 -4.22 -7.11
C LYS A 246 22.13 -3.54 -8.33
N VAL A 247 21.56 -3.78 -9.52
CA VAL A 247 22.06 -3.22 -10.78
C VAL A 247 21.36 -1.91 -11.13
N LEU A 248 20.05 -1.81 -10.86
CA LEU A 248 19.21 -0.71 -11.30
C LEU A 248 19.12 0.44 -10.31
N ALA A 249 19.41 0.19 -9.03
CA ALA A 249 19.33 1.19 -7.96
C ALA A 249 20.69 1.48 -7.33
N GLU A 250 20.81 2.67 -6.74
CA GLU A 250 21.89 2.98 -5.80
C GLU A 250 21.58 2.31 -4.46
N CYS A 251 22.15 1.12 -4.25
CA CYS A 251 21.98 0.37 -3.01
C CYS A 251 23.01 0.84 -1.96
N ILE A 252 22.55 1.51 -0.89
CA ILE A 252 23.40 1.90 0.24
C ILE A 252 23.83 0.63 0.99
N GLU A 253 22.87 -0.26 1.26
CA GLU A 253 23.12 -1.63 1.70
C GLU A 253 22.55 -2.61 0.67
N PRO A 254 23.17 -3.78 0.48
CA PRO A 254 22.66 -4.77 -0.45
C PRO A 254 21.27 -5.27 -0.02
N PRO A 255 20.38 -5.56 -0.98
CA PRO A 255 19.09 -6.19 -0.69
C PRO A 255 19.30 -7.66 -0.34
N GLU A 256 19.79 -7.92 0.87
CA GLU A 256 19.83 -9.26 1.43
C GLU A 256 18.42 -9.71 1.83
N ASP A 257 18.29 -10.90 2.41
CA ASP A 257 17.01 -11.45 2.90
C ASP A 257 16.48 -10.65 4.13
N ASN A 258 16.32 -9.34 3.94
CA ASN A 258 15.95 -8.34 4.95
C ASN A 258 14.42 -8.17 5.07
N THR A 259 13.64 -9.05 4.46
CA THR A 259 12.19 -9.00 4.62
C THR A 259 11.84 -9.11 6.10
N PRO A 260 11.09 -8.17 6.68
CA PRO A 260 10.66 -8.26 8.06
C PRO A 260 9.98 -9.62 8.30
N LYS A 261 10.52 -10.41 9.22
CA LYS A 261 9.87 -11.67 9.64
C LYS A 261 8.65 -11.30 10.47
N ILE A 262 7.57 -10.97 9.79
CA ILE A 262 6.31 -10.65 10.45
C ILE A 262 5.75 -11.92 11.06
N GLU A 263 5.73 -11.94 12.39
CA GLU A 263 5.10 -13.01 13.12
C GLU A 263 3.58 -12.82 13.05
N LYS A 264 2.88 -13.77 12.43
CA LYS A 264 1.42 -13.77 12.39
C LYS A 264 0.86 -13.74 13.81
N ILE A 265 -0.26 -13.03 14.00
CA ILE A 265 -0.97 -13.01 15.30
C ILE A 265 -1.34 -14.45 15.72
N SER A 266 -1.77 -15.28 14.77
CA SER A 266 -2.01 -16.70 14.98
C SER A 266 -0.80 -17.41 15.59
N ALA A 267 0.41 -17.17 15.09
CA ALA A 267 1.64 -17.74 15.61
C ALA A 267 1.91 -17.32 17.07
N GLN A 268 1.71 -16.02 17.38
CA GLN A 268 1.84 -15.52 18.75
C GLN A 268 0.79 -16.16 19.67
N MET A 269 -0.45 -16.30 19.21
CA MET A 269 -1.51 -16.97 19.95
C MET A 269 -1.16 -18.44 20.21
N MET A 270 -0.74 -19.19 19.20
CA MET A 270 -0.39 -20.60 19.36
C MET A 270 0.78 -20.81 20.33
N LYS A 271 1.82 -20.00 20.23
CA LYS A 271 2.96 -20.03 21.16
C LYS A 271 2.57 -19.76 22.61
N LYS A 272 1.55 -18.93 22.83
CA LYS A 272 1.05 -18.60 24.16
C LYS A 272 0.04 -19.64 24.66
N TYR A 273 -1.00 -19.92 23.87
CA TYR A 273 -2.16 -20.66 24.34
C TYR A 273 -1.93 -22.18 24.40
N ILE A 274 -1.20 -22.79 23.45
CA ILE A 274 -0.94 -24.23 23.50
C ILE A 274 -0.29 -24.68 24.82
N PRO A 275 0.87 -24.10 25.24
CA PRO A 275 1.48 -24.50 26.49
C PRO A 275 0.67 -24.08 27.74
N MET A 276 -0.11 -23.00 27.65
CA MET A 276 -0.96 -22.56 28.74
C MET A 276 -2.10 -23.55 29.00
N VAL A 277 -2.85 -23.91 27.95
CA VAL A 277 -3.99 -24.82 28.05
C VAL A 277 -3.53 -26.24 28.45
N ARG A 278 -2.37 -26.69 27.93
CA ARG A 278 -1.80 -27.98 28.29
C ARG A 278 -1.46 -28.03 29.79
N ARG A 279 -0.78 -27.02 30.32
CA ARG A 279 -0.51 -26.92 31.77
C ARG A 279 -1.80 -26.91 32.60
N ALA A 280 -2.80 -26.15 32.18
CA ALA A 280 -4.08 -26.11 32.87
C ALA A 280 -4.81 -27.47 32.86
N LEU A 281 -4.74 -28.23 31.75
CA LEU A 281 -5.25 -29.59 31.64
C LEU A 281 -4.52 -30.53 32.61
N ASP A 282 -3.17 -30.46 32.66
CA ASP A 282 -2.36 -31.26 33.57
C ASP A 282 -2.73 -31.00 35.05
N GLN A 283 -2.98 -29.71 35.40
CA GLN A 283 -3.37 -29.31 36.77
C GLN A 283 -4.73 -29.86 37.18
N ILE A 284 -5.74 -29.84 36.29
CA ILE A 284 -7.09 -30.28 36.64
C ILE A 284 -7.30 -31.80 36.57
N THR A 285 -6.52 -32.51 35.75
CA THR A 285 -6.65 -33.94 35.51
C THR A 285 -6.70 -34.76 36.83
N PRO A 286 -5.82 -34.53 37.84
CA PRO A 286 -5.88 -35.27 39.13
C PRO A 286 -7.21 -35.15 39.88
N TYR A 287 -7.90 -34.00 39.77
CA TYR A 287 -9.17 -33.76 40.47
C TYR A 287 -10.35 -34.54 39.90
N TYR A 288 -10.18 -35.09 38.68
CA TYR A 288 -11.23 -35.81 37.95
C TYR A 288 -10.83 -37.27 37.68
N LYS A 289 -9.70 -37.77 38.23
CA LYS A 289 -9.12 -39.08 37.93
C LYS A 289 -10.08 -40.24 38.15
N ASP A 290 -10.96 -40.15 39.18
CA ASP A 290 -11.94 -41.18 39.53
C ASP A 290 -13.33 -40.93 38.96
N SER A 291 -13.50 -39.88 38.17
CA SER A 291 -14.81 -39.47 37.66
C SER A 291 -15.00 -39.96 36.21
N LYS A 292 -15.72 -41.07 36.05
CA LYS A 292 -16.08 -41.61 34.73
C LYS A 292 -16.88 -40.64 33.88
N GLU A 293 -17.65 -39.74 34.53
CA GLU A 293 -18.51 -38.75 33.86
C GLU A 293 -17.72 -37.72 33.07
N PHE A 294 -16.57 -37.29 33.58
CA PHE A 294 -15.73 -36.25 32.95
C PHE A 294 -14.55 -36.78 32.19
N ALA A 295 -14.33 -38.11 32.12
CA ALA A 295 -13.21 -38.71 31.42
C ALA A 295 -13.20 -38.33 29.92
N GLY A 296 -14.40 -38.34 29.28
CA GLY A 296 -14.54 -37.94 27.87
C GLY A 296 -14.28 -36.46 27.62
N VAL A 297 -14.52 -35.57 28.62
CA VAL A 297 -14.23 -34.13 28.49
C VAL A 297 -12.73 -33.87 28.54
N LEU A 298 -12.02 -34.56 29.45
CA LEU A 298 -10.55 -34.47 29.54
C LEU A 298 -9.87 -35.02 28.29
N GLU A 299 -10.37 -36.15 27.79
CA GLU A 299 -9.86 -36.76 26.54
C GLU A 299 -10.06 -35.81 25.33
N ASN A 300 -11.27 -35.23 25.19
CA ASN A 300 -11.54 -34.27 24.14
C ASN A 300 -10.68 -33.01 24.26
N ALA A 301 -10.46 -32.48 25.48
CA ALA A 301 -9.57 -31.33 25.66
C ALA A 301 -8.14 -31.64 25.16
N ASP A 302 -7.59 -32.82 25.49
CA ASP A 302 -6.26 -33.25 25.01
C ASP A 302 -6.24 -33.45 23.49
N LEU A 303 -7.29 -34.03 22.91
CA LEU A 303 -7.42 -34.18 21.45
C LEU A 303 -7.44 -32.81 20.75
N TYR A 304 -8.19 -31.84 21.25
CA TYR A 304 -8.23 -30.49 20.67
C TYR A 304 -6.89 -29.76 20.80
N ILE A 305 -6.12 -29.95 21.88
CA ILE A 305 -4.76 -29.40 21.98
C ILE A 305 -3.86 -30.03 20.89
N LYS A 306 -3.91 -31.35 20.69
CA LYS A 306 -3.16 -32.05 19.67
C LYS A 306 -3.59 -31.62 18.26
N ASP A 307 -4.87 -31.42 18.03
CA ASP A 307 -5.38 -30.89 16.77
C ASP A 307 -4.88 -29.46 16.51
N ALA A 308 -4.85 -28.61 17.52
CA ALA A 308 -4.29 -27.26 17.40
C ALA A 308 -2.81 -27.29 17.01
N GLU A 309 -2.00 -28.15 17.64
CA GLU A 309 -0.58 -28.35 17.30
C GLU A 309 -0.41 -28.86 15.85
N ARG A 310 -1.21 -29.84 15.45
CA ARG A 310 -1.20 -30.40 14.09
C ARG A 310 -1.60 -29.36 13.04
N PHE A 311 -2.73 -28.67 13.23
CA PHE A 311 -3.20 -27.65 12.27
C PHE A 311 -2.21 -26.50 12.16
N TYR A 312 -1.64 -26.05 13.28
CA TYR A 312 -0.62 -25.02 13.26
C TYR A 312 0.64 -25.43 12.48
N SER A 313 1.11 -26.68 12.66
CA SER A 313 2.24 -27.22 11.90
C SER A 313 1.98 -27.35 10.40
N GLN A 314 0.70 -27.45 10.00
CA GLN A 314 0.24 -27.52 8.61
C GLN A 314 -0.08 -26.12 8.01
N GLY A 315 0.10 -25.03 8.76
CA GLY A 315 -0.22 -23.68 8.32
C GLY A 315 -1.72 -23.36 8.27
N GLN A 316 -2.55 -24.19 8.90
CA GLN A 316 -4.02 -24.02 9.00
C GLN A 316 -4.36 -23.23 10.27
N ASP A 317 -3.96 -21.96 10.28
CA ASP A 317 -3.96 -21.11 11.47
C ASP A 317 -5.36 -20.95 12.11
N GLU A 318 -6.40 -20.79 11.28
CA GLU A 318 -7.78 -20.61 11.77
C GLU A 318 -8.30 -21.87 12.50
N LEU A 319 -8.01 -23.05 11.96
CA LEU A 319 -8.36 -24.32 12.59
C LEU A 319 -7.57 -24.56 13.87
N ALA A 320 -6.30 -24.12 13.91
CA ALA A 320 -5.50 -24.21 15.12
C ALA A 320 -6.06 -23.32 16.24
N ILE A 321 -6.44 -22.06 15.91
CA ILE A 321 -7.05 -21.12 16.87
C ILE A 321 -8.39 -21.67 17.38
N LEU A 322 -9.22 -22.21 16.49
CA LEU A 322 -10.51 -22.78 16.86
C LEU A 322 -10.31 -23.95 17.82
N SER A 323 -9.41 -24.88 17.50
CA SER A 323 -9.15 -26.08 18.29
C SER A 323 -8.62 -25.74 19.68
N ILE A 324 -7.64 -24.80 19.81
CA ILE A 324 -7.12 -24.43 21.11
C ILE A 324 -8.16 -23.67 21.95
N GLY A 325 -9.03 -22.88 21.32
CA GLY A 325 -10.14 -22.21 22.00
C GLY A 325 -11.17 -23.19 22.56
N TYR A 326 -11.48 -24.27 21.83
CA TYR A 326 -12.34 -25.36 22.35
C TYR A 326 -11.70 -26.08 23.53
N ALA A 327 -10.39 -26.40 23.45
CA ALA A 327 -9.67 -27.03 24.55
C ALA A 327 -9.67 -26.14 25.80
N ASP A 328 -9.37 -24.85 25.63
CA ASP A 328 -9.35 -23.87 26.72
C ASP A 328 -10.72 -23.78 27.41
N GLY A 329 -11.81 -23.69 26.65
CA GLY A 329 -13.18 -23.66 27.19
C GLY A 329 -13.55 -24.92 27.97
N LEU A 330 -13.13 -26.11 27.49
CA LEU A 330 -13.40 -27.37 28.24
C LEU A 330 -12.62 -27.43 29.55
N VAL A 331 -11.35 -27.03 29.53
CA VAL A 331 -10.47 -26.97 30.70
C VAL A 331 -10.99 -25.95 31.71
N ASP A 332 -11.38 -24.77 31.26
CA ASP A 332 -11.93 -23.72 32.10
C ASP A 332 -13.26 -24.14 32.76
N ALA A 333 -14.14 -24.79 32.02
CA ALA A 333 -15.40 -25.30 32.56
C ALA A 333 -15.16 -26.28 33.73
N LEU A 334 -14.20 -27.21 33.55
CA LEU A 334 -13.84 -28.17 34.60
C LEU A 334 -13.17 -27.49 35.79
N ARG A 335 -12.32 -26.51 35.57
CA ARG A 335 -11.63 -25.73 36.59
C ARG A 335 -12.62 -24.94 37.45
N ILE A 336 -13.56 -24.22 36.82
CA ILE A 336 -14.60 -23.45 37.47
C ILE A 336 -15.52 -24.37 38.32
N ALA A 337 -15.88 -25.54 37.78
CA ALA A 337 -16.71 -26.50 38.48
C ALA A 337 -16.06 -27.03 39.78
N LYS A 338 -14.74 -26.98 39.91
CA LYS A 338 -13.97 -27.36 41.10
C LYS A 338 -13.54 -26.17 41.97
N GLY A 339 -13.85 -24.94 41.57
CA GLY A 339 -13.40 -23.75 42.29
C GLY A 339 -11.89 -23.55 42.30
N ILE A 340 -11.20 -24.04 41.27
CA ILE A 340 -9.74 -23.92 41.13
C ILE A 340 -9.43 -22.58 40.43
N GLU A 341 -8.69 -21.71 41.11
CA GLU A 341 -8.23 -20.44 40.51
C GLU A 341 -7.14 -20.66 39.46
N PRO A 342 -7.11 -19.85 38.37
CA PRO A 342 -6.01 -19.93 37.40
C PRO A 342 -4.70 -19.53 38.07
N GLU A 343 -3.63 -20.30 37.81
CA GLU A 343 -2.29 -19.76 37.99
C GLU A 343 -2.07 -18.68 36.95
N ILE A 344 -2.09 -17.40 37.38
CA ILE A 344 -1.75 -16.28 36.53
C ILE A 344 -0.25 -16.35 36.27
N PRO A 345 0.22 -16.44 35.00
CA PRO A 345 1.64 -16.53 34.67
C PRO A 345 2.39 -15.23 34.98
#